data_40e57ae9afb2d9f45b60ee66992f6407
#
_entry.id   40e57ae9afb2d9f45b60ee66992f6407
#
_cell.length_a   1.000
_cell.length_b   1.000
_cell.length_c   1.000
_cell.angle_alpha   90.00
_cell.angle_beta   90.00
_cell.angle_gamma   90.00
#
_symmetry.space_group_name_H-M   'P 1'
#
loop_
_entity.id
_entity.type
_entity.pdbx_description
1 polymer ?
#
loop_
_entity_poly.entity_id
_entity_poly.type
_entity_poly.pdbx_seq_one_letter_code
_entity_poly.pdbx_strand_id
1 'polypeptide(L)'
;MKVINVELSVIPGKQAAYEAFIADLVAGSSNEAGNISYHHYKDINSKTEYEIIEHWKDADAVEFHNNNPHFQKFLSGIGDFLTKDPVIIRMDYDE
;
A
#
# COMPACT_ATOMS: atom_id res chain seq x y z
N MET A 1 -8.37 -4.10 15.52
CA MET A 1 -7.90 -3.32 14.38
C MET A 1 -6.91 -4.16 13.57
N LYS A 2 -7.05 -4.17 12.27
CA LYS A 2 -6.09 -4.84 11.38
C LYS A 2 -5.02 -3.85 10.95
N VAL A 3 -3.75 -4.25 11.05
CA VAL A 3 -2.61 -3.47 10.62
C VAL A 3 -1.91 -4.21 9.49
N ILE A 4 -1.66 -3.51 8.38
CA ILE A 4 -0.95 -4.08 7.24
C ILE A 4 0.20 -3.15 6.87
N ASN A 5 1.41 -3.71 6.83
CA ASN A 5 2.59 -3.02 6.33
C ASN A 5 2.98 -3.62 4.99
N VAL A 6 3.23 -2.77 4.00
CA VAL A 6 3.67 -3.18 2.67
C VAL A 6 5.01 -2.52 2.36
N GLU A 7 6.05 -3.33 2.21
CA GLU A 7 7.38 -2.83 1.82
C GLU A 7 7.53 -2.95 0.30
N LEU A 8 7.98 -1.88 -0.33
CA LEU A 8 8.06 -1.76 -1.78
C LEU A 8 9.45 -1.28 -2.18
N SER A 9 10.17 -2.12 -2.94
CA SER A 9 11.51 -1.82 -3.43
C SER A 9 11.41 -1.44 -4.91
N VAL A 10 11.57 -0.16 -5.20
CA VAL A 10 11.34 0.41 -6.54
C VAL A 10 12.60 0.33 -7.39
N ILE A 11 12.43 0.04 -8.68
CA ILE A 11 13.53 0.02 -9.65
C ILE A 11 14.15 1.42 -9.73
N PRO A 12 15.51 1.54 -9.58
CA PRO A 12 16.18 2.81 -9.72
C PRO A 12 15.84 3.50 -11.05
N GLY A 13 15.45 4.76 -10.98
CA GLY A 13 15.00 5.54 -12.13
C GLY A 13 13.51 5.53 -12.36
N LYS A 14 12.76 4.65 -11.69
CA LYS A 14 11.29 4.56 -11.82
C LYS A 14 10.52 5.20 -10.66
N GLN A 15 11.21 5.91 -9.76
CA GLN A 15 10.59 6.45 -8.55
C GLN A 15 9.42 7.38 -8.86
N ALA A 16 9.60 8.33 -9.78
CA ALA A 16 8.55 9.28 -10.12
C ALA A 16 7.33 8.60 -10.73
N ALA A 17 7.54 7.64 -11.63
CA ALA A 17 6.45 6.87 -12.25
C ALA A 17 5.72 6.01 -11.21
N TYR A 18 6.46 5.38 -10.30
CA TYR A 18 5.90 4.60 -9.20
C TYR A 18 5.03 5.48 -8.30
N GLU A 19 5.56 6.64 -7.89
CA GLU A 19 4.83 7.55 -7.00
C GLU A 19 3.52 8.03 -7.64
N ALA A 20 3.53 8.30 -8.94
CA ALA A 20 2.32 8.66 -9.67
C ALA A 20 1.33 7.50 -9.74
N PHE A 21 1.81 6.28 -10.00
CA PHE A 21 0.97 5.09 -10.07
C PHE A 21 0.30 4.78 -8.73
N ILE A 22 1.05 4.84 -7.63
CA ILE A 22 0.57 4.48 -6.30
C ILE A 22 -0.41 5.52 -5.72
N ALA A 23 -0.40 6.74 -6.23
CA ALA A 23 -1.24 7.83 -5.71
C ALA A 23 -2.73 7.49 -5.75
N ASP A 24 -3.19 6.80 -6.78
CA ASP A 24 -4.60 6.37 -6.90
C ASP A 24 -4.98 5.37 -5.82
N LEU A 25 -4.09 4.43 -5.52
CA LEU A 25 -4.29 3.45 -4.45
C LEU A 25 -4.42 4.15 -3.10
N VAL A 26 -3.51 5.08 -2.82
CA VAL A 26 -3.50 5.82 -1.54
C VAL A 26 -4.79 6.63 -1.39
N ALA A 27 -5.18 7.38 -2.41
CA ALA A 27 -6.38 8.21 -2.38
C ALA A 27 -7.64 7.37 -2.23
N GLY A 28 -7.79 6.33 -3.04
CA GLY A 28 -8.96 5.46 -2.99
C GLY A 28 -9.07 4.70 -1.68
N SER A 29 -7.97 4.20 -1.17
CA SER A 29 -7.93 3.45 0.09
C SER A 29 -8.25 4.33 1.28
N SER A 30 -7.70 5.54 1.33
CA SER A 30 -7.95 6.50 2.42
C SER A 30 -9.42 6.92 2.51
N ASN A 31 -10.17 6.84 1.42
CA ASN A 31 -11.57 7.22 1.37
C ASN A 31 -12.54 6.05 1.67
N GLU A 32 -12.04 4.84 1.85
CA GLU A 32 -12.90 3.70 2.20
C GLU A 32 -13.44 3.84 3.62
N ALA A 33 -14.72 3.52 3.80
CA ALA A 33 -15.39 3.70 5.09
C ALA A 33 -14.75 2.92 6.23
N GLY A 34 -14.18 1.75 5.94
CA GLY A 34 -13.52 0.91 6.94
C GLY A 34 -12.05 1.23 7.17
N ASN A 35 -11.50 2.23 6.46
CA ASN A 35 -10.11 2.61 6.63
C ASN A 35 -9.95 3.61 7.79
N ILE A 36 -9.04 3.32 8.71
CA ILE A 36 -8.69 4.23 9.81
C ILE A 36 -7.59 5.16 9.38
N SER A 37 -6.53 4.60 8.73
CA SER A 37 -5.44 5.39 8.16
C SER A 37 -4.75 4.59 7.07
N TYR A 38 -4.22 5.30 6.08
CA TYR A 38 -3.50 4.72 4.96
C TYR A 38 -2.42 5.70 4.55
N HIS A 39 -1.17 5.41 4.90
CA HIS A 39 -0.06 6.33 4.66
C HIS A 39 1.05 5.67 3.86
N HIS A 40 1.61 6.42 2.96
CA HIS A 40 2.69 6.00 2.07
C HIS A 40 3.94 6.79 2.43
N TYR A 41 4.99 6.06 2.79
CA TYR A 41 6.24 6.64 3.28
C TYR A 41 7.40 6.26 2.39
N LYS A 42 8.44 7.07 2.42
CA LYS A 42 9.73 6.77 1.80
C LYS A 42 10.78 6.68 2.89
N ASP A 43 11.66 5.67 2.81
CA ASP A 43 12.79 5.55 3.72
C ASP A 43 13.72 6.75 3.52
N ILE A 44 13.96 7.50 4.58
CA ILE A 44 14.78 8.72 4.54
C ILE A 44 16.24 8.43 4.16
N ASN A 45 16.70 7.19 4.36
CA ASN A 45 18.06 6.74 4.07
C ASN A 45 18.19 6.04 2.73
N SER A 46 17.12 6.01 1.92
CA SER A 46 17.10 5.32 0.64
C SER A 46 16.40 6.16 -0.43
N LYS A 47 16.80 5.96 -1.68
CA LYS A 47 16.13 6.59 -2.82
C LYS A 47 15.02 5.74 -3.41
N THR A 48 14.96 4.46 -3.07
CA THR A 48 14.11 3.48 -3.76
C THR A 48 13.24 2.65 -2.84
N GLU A 49 13.36 2.79 -1.51
CA GLU A 49 12.59 2.01 -0.56
C GLU A 49 11.40 2.80 -0.03
N TYR A 50 10.22 2.20 -0.12
CA TYR A 50 8.96 2.79 0.31
C TYR A 50 8.20 1.81 1.19
N GLU A 51 7.28 2.33 1.98
CA GLU A 51 6.41 1.52 2.82
C GLU A 51 5.02 2.15 2.89
N ILE A 52 4.00 1.29 2.84
CA ILE A 52 2.63 1.69 3.13
C ILE A 52 2.28 1.10 4.50
N ILE A 53 1.71 1.92 5.37
CA ILE A 53 1.19 1.48 6.66
C ILE A 53 -0.30 1.72 6.67
N GLU A 54 -1.06 0.64 6.87
CA GLU A 54 -2.52 0.63 6.75
C GLU A 54 -3.15 0.20 8.06
N HIS A 55 -4.14 0.95 8.51
CA HIS A 55 -4.96 0.59 9.65
C HIS A 55 -6.41 0.45 9.22
N TRP A 56 -6.99 -0.72 9.49
CA TRP A 56 -8.35 -1.07 9.09
C TRP A 56 -9.20 -1.42 10.30
N LYS A 57 -10.46 -1.06 10.25
CA LYS A 57 -11.41 -1.26 11.34
C LYS A 57 -11.51 -2.73 11.74
N ASP A 58 -11.64 -3.64 10.76
CA ASP A 58 -11.85 -5.07 10.96
C ASP A 58 -11.49 -5.85 9.68
N ALA A 59 -11.67 -7.17 9.73
CA ALA A 59 -11.39 -8.06 8.60
C ALA A 59 -12.33 -7.79 7.41
N ASP A 60 -13.58 -7.40 7.66
CA ASP A 60 -14.52 -7.09 6.57
C ASP A 60 -14.08 -5.85 5.80
N ALA A 61 -13.51 -4.86 6.49
CA ALA A 61 -12.96 -3.67 5.85
C ALA A 61 -11.78 -4.01 4.92
N VAL A 62 -10.92 -4.94 5.34
CA VAL A 62 -9.80 -5.41 4.52
C VAL A 62 -10.30 -6.17 3.30
N GLU A 63 -11.29 -7.04 3.47
CA GLU A 63 -11.89 -7.79 2.36
C GLU A 63 -12.54 -6.85 1.34
N PHE A 64 -13.28 -5.85 1.81
CA PHE A 64 -13.87 -4.83 0.95
C PHE A 64 -12.80 -4.10 0.15
N HIS A 65 -11.69 -3.71 0.82
CA HIS A 65 -10.54 -3.08 0.18
C HIS A 65 -9.96 -3.95 -0.93
N ASN A 66 -9.73 -5.23 -0.64
CA ASN A 66 -9.12 -6.17 -1.60
C ASN A 66 -9.97 -6.34 -2.87
N ASN A 67 -11.27 -6.13 -2.80
CA ASN A 67 -12.19 -6.25 -3.93
C ASN A 67 -12.44 -4.92 -4.66
N ASN A 68 -11.82 -3.84 -4.22
CA ASN A 68 -12.02 -2.52 -4.80
C ASN A 68 -11.23 -2.33 -6.10
N PRO A 69 -11.76 -1.56 -7.08
CA PRO A 69 -11.05 -1.32 -8.35
C PRO A 69 -9.66 -0.73 -8.19
N HIS A 70 -9.45 0.19 -7.25
CA HIS A 70 -8.12 0.78 -7.04
C HIS A 70 -7.10 -0.23 -6.53
N PHE A 71 -7.52 -1.21 -5.71
CA PHE A 71 -6.63 -2.28 -5.27
C PHE A 71 -6.33 -3.26 -6.41
N GLN A 72 -7.33 -3.61 -7.21
CA GLN A 72 -7.14 -4.50 -8.37
C GLN A 72 -6.21 -3.88 -9.41
N LYS A 73 -6.32 -2.57 -9.65
CA LYS A 73 -5.39 -1.83 -10.51
C LYS A 73 -3.97 -1.89 -9.98
N PHE A 74 -3.80 -1.71 -8.68
CA PHE A 74 -2.50 -1.84 -8.02
C PHE A 74 -1.90 -3.22 -8.25
N LEU A 75 -2.65 -4.28 -7.99
CA LEU A 75 -2.15 -5.66 -8.16
C LEU A 75 -1.70 -5.94 -9.59
N SER A 76 -2.44 -5.45 -10.59
CA SER A 76 -2.13 -5.73 -11.99
C SER A 76 -0.96 -4.94 -12.54
N GLY A 77 -0.60 -3.80 -11.92
CA GLY A 77 0.43 -2.90 -12.46
C GLY A 77 1.70 -2.75 -11.63
N ILE A 78 1.64 -3.10 -10.34
CA ILE A 78 2.75 -2.77 -9.42
C ILE A 78 4.07 -3.45 -9.79
N GLY A 79 4.01 -4.65 -10.36
CA GLY A 79 5.21 -5.42 -10.71
C GLY A 79 6.13 -4.71 -11.69
N ASP A 80 5.60 -3.82 -12.52
CA ASP A 80 6.41 -3.07 -13.50
C ASP A 80 7.36 -2.07 -12.85
N PHE A 81 7.15 -1.72 -11.59
CA PHE A 81 7.91 -0.70 -10.87
C PHE A 81 8.87 -1.28 -9.83
N LEU A 82 8.78 -2.57 -9.53
CA LEU A 82 9.49 -3.16 -8.39
C LEU A 82 10.61 -4.07 -8.81
N THR A 83 11.66 -4.15 -7.96
CA THR A 83 12.77 -5.10 -8.14
C THR A 83 12.45 -6.50 -7.61
N LYS A 84 11.43 -6.60 -6.76
CA LYS A 84 10.97 -7.86 -6.15
C LYS A 84 9.51 -7.71 -5.74
N ASP A 85 8.86 -8.82 -5.40
CA ASP A 85 7.48 -8.78 -4.91
C ASP A 85 7.37 -7.94 -3.64
N PRO A 86 6.24 -7.24 -3.43
CA PRO A 86 6.01 -6.54 -2.18
C PRO A 86 6.10 -7.48 -0.99
N VAL A 87 6.69 -6.99 0.11
CA VAL A 87 6.67 -7.73 1.38
C VAL A 87 5.49 -7.22 2.19
N ILE A 88 4.52 -8.10 2.44
CA ILE A 88 3.29 -7.75 3.14
C ILE A 88 3.28 -8.42 4.50
N ILE A 89 3.20 -7.59 5.55
CA ILE A 89 3.15 -8.06 6.93
C ILE A 89 1.79 -7.68 7.49
N ARG A 90 1.05 -8.68 7.98
CA ARG A 90 -0.29 -8.50 8.55
C ARG A 90 -0.27 -8.81 10.02
N MET A 91 -0.94 -7.97 10.81
CA MET A 91 -1.03 -8.18 12.25
C MET A 91 -2.34 -7.63 12.80
N ASP A 92 -2.69 -8.07 13.99
CA ASP A 92 -3.81 -7.54 14.75
C ASP A 92 -3.30 -6.63 15.86
N TYR A 93 -3.98 -5.52 16.07
CA TYR A 93 -3.70 -4.64 17.20
C TYR A 93 -4.94 -4.60 18.10
N ASP A 94 -4.77 -5.01 19.34
CA ASP A 94 -5.79 -4.96 20.39
C ASP A 94 -5.34 -3.99 21.46
N GLU A 95 -6.24 -3.08 21.82
CA GLU A 95 -5.96 -2.11 22.89
C GLU A 95 -6.14 -2.72 24.29
#